data_1d5bb18506fad1e1b747845737b5e8d7
#
_entry.id   1d5bb18506fad1e1b747845737b5e8d7
#
_cell.length_a   1.000
_cell.length_b   1.000
_cell.length_c   1.000
_cell.angle_alpha   90.00
_cell.angle_beta   90.00
_cell.angle_gamma   90.00
#
_symmetry.space_group_name_H-M   'P 1'
#
loop_
_entity.id
_entity.type
_entity.pdbx_description
1 polymer ?
#
loop_
_entity_poly.entity_id
_entity_poly.type
_entity_poly.pdbx_seq_one_letter_code
_entity_poly.pdbx_strand_id
1 'polypeptide(L)'
;MGRPLGLMLTRSTEHATVTLRHEAPQDTAAHARVADVVVAAAGVAHLVEPDWIKPGATVLSVGLTRTVEGVLGDVHPDVDQVAGSLAPPVGGVGPMTRAMLLTNIVEAAERG
;
A
#
# COMPACT_ATOMS: atom_id res chain seq x y z
N MET A 1 3.04 9.29 0.13
CA MET A 1 3.27 8.22 -0.87
C MET A 1 2.07 7.92 -1.74
N GLY A 2 0.87 7.90 -1.20
CA GLY A 2 -0.32 7.53 -1.97
C GLY A 2 -0.55 8.35 -3.25
N ARG A 3 -0.40 9.68 -3.19
CA ARG A 3 -0.62 10.54 -4.36
C ARG A 3 0.34 10.26 -5.52
N PRO A 4 1.67 10.21 -5.30
CA PRO A 4 2.60 9.88 -6.38
C PRO A 4 2.30 8.53 -7.02
N LEU A 5 2.00 7.52 -6.22
CA LEU A 5 1.63 6.20 -6.72
C LEU A 5 0.35 6.26 -7.57
N GLY A 6 -0.68 6.98 -7.08
CA GLY A 6 -1.92 7.16 -7.81
C GLY A 6 -1.72 7.80 -9.18
N LEU A 7 -0.90 8.84 -9.24
CA LEU A 7 -0.57 9.50 -10.51
C LEU A 7 0.17 8.56 -11.47
N MET A 8 1.08 7.74 -10.96
CA MET A 8 1.78 6.75 -11.79
C MET A 8 0.83 5.69 -12.36
N LEU A 9 -0.11 5.21 -11.56
CA LEU A 9 -1.04 4.16 -11.96
C LEU A 9 -2.12 4.66 -12.94
N THR A 10 -2.37 5.95 -13.00
CA THR A 10 -3.34 6.53 -13.94
C THR A 10 -2.75 6.87 -15.30
N ARG A 11 -1.47 6.59 -15.54
CA ARG A 11 -0.88 6.78 -16.85
C ARG A 11 -1.57 5.92 -17.91
N SER A 12 -1.54 6.37 -19.15
CA SER A 12 -2.16 5.65 -20.27
C SER A 12 -1.58 4.25 -20.49
N THR A 13 -0.39 3.97 -20.01
CA THR A 13 0.27 2.66 -20.12
C THR A 13 -0.21 1.65 -19.08
N GLU A 14 -0.65 2.11 -17.91
CA GLU A 14 -1.10 1.24 -16.82
C GLU A 14 -2.61 1.04 -16.81
N HIS A 15 -3.39 2.03 -17.25
CA HIS A 15 -4.85 1.96 -17.36
C HIS A 15 -5.60 1.60 -16.07
N ALA A 16 -5.02 1.93 -14.91
CA ALA A 16 -5.67 1.65 -13.63
C ALA A 16 -6.69 2.70 -13.27
N THR A 17 -7.79 2.28 -12.64
CA THR A 17 -8.74 3.19 -11.99
C THR A 17 -8.28 3.35 -10.54
N VAL A 18 -7.99 4.59 -10.14
CA VAL A 18 -7.40 4.88 -8.84
C VAL A 18 -8.32 5.76 -8.02
N THR A 19 -8.55 5.37 -6.77
CA THR A 19 -9.23 6.19 -5.77
C THR A 19 -8.22 6.60 -4.70
N LEU A 20 -8.04 7.91 -4.50
CA LEU A 20 -7.18 8.46 -3.46
C LEU A 20 -8.04 8.92 -2.29
N ARG A 21 -7.69 8.49 -1.08
CA ARG A 21 -8.47 8.80 0.14
C ARG A 21 -7.59 9.36 1.24
N HIS A 22 -8.14 10.31 1.97
CA HIS A 22 -7.55 10.92 3.16
C HIS A 22 -8.62 11.00 4.25
N GLU A 23 -8.27 10.72 5.47
CA GLU A 23 -8.95 11.08 6.74
C GLU A 23 -10.44 10.80 6.93
N ALA A 24 -11.19 10.27 5.98
CA ALA A 24 -12.61 9.96 6.18
C ALA A 24 -12.81 8.44 6.31
N PRO A 25 -12.74 7.85 7.53
CA PRO A 25 -12.70 6.40 7.70
C PRO A 25 -13.90 5.65 7.10
N GLN A 26 -15.11 6.19 7.23
CA GLN A 26 -16.32 5.52 6.76
C GLN A 26 -16.37 5.38 5.24
N ASP A 27 -16.13 6.49 4.53
CA ASP A 27 -16.10 6.48 3.07
C ASP A 27 -14.90 5.68 2.55
N THR A 28 -13.78 5.76 3.25
CA THR A 28 -12.57 5.04 2.87
C THR A 28 -12.80 3.54 2.91
N ALA A 29 -13.46 3.02 3.95
CA ALA A 29 -13.79 1.60 4.04
C ALA A 29 -14.66 1.13 2.88
N ALA A 30 -15.67 1.91 2.50
CA ALA A 30 -16.56 1.58 1.38
C ALA A 30 -15.79 1.48 0.05
N HIS A 31 -14.88 2.41 -0.21
CA HIS A 31 -14.04 2.38 -1.40
C HIS A 31 -13.04 1.20 -1.38
N ALA A 32 -12.48 0.90 -0.22
CA ALA A 32 -11.54 -0.22 -0.07
C ALA A 32 -12.21 -1.57 -0.36
N ARG A 33 -13.47 -1.74 0.03
CA ARG A 33 -14.20 -3.00 -0.17
C ARG A 33 -14.40 -3.40 -1.62
N VAL A 34 -14.36 -2.46 -2.54
CA VAL A 34 -14.53 -2.74 -3.98
C VAL A 34 -13.20 -2.75 -4.73
N ALA A 35 -12.12 -2.40 -4.09
CA ALA A 35 -10.80 -2.32 -4.71
C ALA A 35 -10.17 -3.70 -4.89
N ASP A 36 -9.53 -3.91 -6.02
CA ASP A 36 -8.74 -5.11 -6.30
C ASP A 36 -7.37 -5.05 -5.62
N VAL A 37 -6.83 -3.84 -5.49
CA VAL A 37 -5.54 -3.56 -4.85
C VAL A 37 -5.72 -2.41 -3.86
N VAL A 38 -5.30 -2.63 -2.63
CA VAL A 38 -5.32 -1.60 -1.57
C VAL A 38 -3.91 -1.29 -1.14
N VAL A 39 -3.54 -0.01 -1.17
CA VAL A 39 -2.25 0.46 -0.69
C VAL A 39 -2.49 1.34 0.53
N ALA A 40 -2.01 0.90 1.68
CA ALA A 40 -2.16 1.62 2.94
C ALA A 40 -0.87 2.36 3.28
N ALA A 41 -0.92 3.69 3.24
CA ALA A 41 0.24 4.56 3.46
C ALA A 41 -0.14 5.77 4.33
N ALA A 42 -0.92 5.54 5.39
CA ALA A 42 -1.46 6.60 6.24
C ALA A 42 -0.64 6.85 7.51
N GLY A 43 0.12 5.87 7.98
CA GLY A 43 0.87 5.97 9.24
C GLY A 43 -0.04 5.86 10.47
N VAL A 44 -1.17 5.17 10.36
CA VAL A 44 -2.10 4.91 11.46
C VAL A 44 -2.19 3.41 11.69
N ALA A 45 -1.74 2.96 12.86
CA ALA A 45 -1.67 1.54 13.18
C ALA A 45 -3.04 0.85 13.07
N HIS A 46 -3.09 -0.26 12.36
CA HIS A 46 -4.26 -1.11 12.18
C HIS A 46 -5.50 -0.38 11.65
N LEU A 47 -5.31 0.68 10.88
CA LEU A 47 -6.41 1.44 10.27
C LEU A 47 -7.25 0.55 9.35
N VAL A 48 -6.59 -0.24 8.52
CA VAL A 48 -7.27 -1.13 7.58
C VAL A 48 -7.61 -2.45 8.26
N GLU A 49 -8.89 -2.68 8.46
CA GLU A 49 -9.41 -3.88 9.11
C GLU A 49 -9.82 -4.95 8.08
N PRO A 50 -9.98 -6.22 8.50
CA PRO A 50 -10.35 -7.29 7.56
C PRO A 50 -11.62 -7.04 6.77
N ASP A 51 -12.61 -6.37 7.37
CA ASP A 51 -13.89 -6.07 6.71
C ASP A 51 -13.79 -4.94 5.67
N TRP A 52 -12.64 -4.27 5.58
CA TRP A 52 -12.36 -3.28 4.54
C TRP A 52 -11.88 -3.91 3.23
N ILE A 53 -11.53 -5.19 3.25
CA ILE A 53 -10.85 -5.85 2.15
C ILE A 53 -11.79 -6.80 1.43
N LYS A 54 -11.89 -6.63 0.11
CA LYS A 54 -12.57 -7.57 -0.78
C LYS A 54 -11.84 -8.91 -0.72
N PRO A 55 -12.53 -10.03 -0.50
CA PRO A 55 -11.88 -11.34 -0.50
C PRO A 55 -11.05 -11.58 -1.76
N GLY A 56 -9.81 -11.98 -1.58
CA GLY A 56 -8.88 -12.21 -2.68
C GLY A 56 -8.12 -10.98 -3.19
N ALA A 57 -8.37 -9.80 -2.63
CA ALA A 57 -7.67 -8.58 -3.04
C ALA A 57 -6.18 -8.61 -2.65
N THR A 58 -5.38 -7.82 -3.35
CA THR A 58 -3.97 -7.62 -3.02
C THR A 58 -3.84 -6.39 -2.11
N VAL A 59 -3.13 -6.54 -1.01
CA VAL A 59 -2.95 -5.47 -0.02
C VAL A 59 -1.47 -5.19 0.19
N LEU A 60 -1.10 -3.91 0.10
CA LEU A 60 0.26 -3.45 0.37
C LEU A 60 0.25 -2.59 1.64
N SER A 61 0.88 -3.08 2.70
CA SER A 61 1.02 -2.36 3.96
C SER A 61 2.33 -1.55 3.93
N VAL A 62 2.23 -0.26 3.66
CA VAL A 62 3.39 0.63 3.50
C VAL A 62 3.62 1.46 4.76
N GLY A 63 2.57 2.03 5.34
CA GLY A 63 2.66 2.86 6.53
C GLY A 63 3.11 2.08 7.75
N LEU A 64 3.98 2.69 8.55
CA LEU A 64 4.50 2.10 9.78
C LEU A 64 4.28 3.04 10.96
N THR A 65 3.93 2.47 12.10
CA THR A 65 3.85 3.18 13.38
C THR A 65 4.78 2.51 14.37
N ARG A 66 5.69 3.28 14.95
CA ARG A 66 6.60 2.76 15.97
C ARG A 66 5.98 2.92 17.34
N THR A 67 5.98 1.83 18.11
CA THR A 67 5.49 1.80 19.49
C THR A 67 6.55 1.23 20.40
N VAL A 68 6.34 1.32 21.73
CA VAL A 68 7.26 0.70 22.72
C VAL A 68 7.32 -0.82 22.58
N GLU A 69 6.29 -1.43 22.02
CA GLU A 69 6.22 -2.89 21.82
C GLU A 69 6.78 -3.33 20.46
N GLY A 70 7.13 -2.39 19.59
CA GLY A 70 7.65 -2.69 18.26
C GLY A 70 7.02 -1.83 17.15
N VAL A 71 7.05 -2.34 15.95
CA VAL A 71 6.54 -1.65 14.75
C VAL A 71 5.19 -2.24 14.36
N LEU A 72 4.19 -1.37 14.19
CA LEU A 72 2.87 -1.77 13.71
C LEU A 72 2.62 -1.19 12.32
N GLY A 73 2.00 -1.98 11.44
CA GLY A 73 1.59 -1.52 10.13
C GLY A 73 0.20 -0.89 10.14
N ASP A 74 -0.14 -0.21 9.06
CA ASP A 74 -1.47 0.36 8.86
C ASP A 74 -2.54 -0.71 8.66
N VAL A 75 -2.14 -1.92 8.27
CA VAL A 75 -3.06 -3.02 7.98
C VAL A 75 -3.11 -3.97 9.18
N HIS A 76 -4.32 -4.26 9.64
CA HIS A 76 -4.53 -5.19 10.74
C HIS A 76 -4.01 -6.59 10.35
N PRO A 77 -3.35 -7.33 11.27
CA PRO A 77 -2.80 -8.65 10.94
C PRO A 77 -3.81 -9.67 10.40
N ASP A 78 -5.07 -9.58 10.84
CA ASP A 78 -6.11 -10.51 10.40
C ASP A 78 -6.52 -10.31 8.93
N VAL A 79 -6.08 -9.25 8.28
CA VAL A 79 -6.30 -9.04 6.84
C VAL A 79 -5.68 -10.17 6.02
N ASP A 80 -4.61 -10.80 6.51
CA ASP A 80 -3.98 -11.93 5.86
C ASP A 80 -4.94 -13.09 5.57
N GLN A 81 -5.99 -13.23 6.39
CA GLN A 81 -6.99 -14.27 6.22
C GLN A 81 -7.99 -13.97 5.09
N VAL A 82 -8.11 -12.73 4.68
CA VAL A 82 -9.08 -12.27 3.66
C VAL A 82 -8.40 -11.95 2.35
N ALA A 83 -7.23 -11.33 2.39
CA ALA A 83 -6.50 -10.92 1.21
C ALA A 83 -5.98 -12.12 0.42
N GLY A 84 -5.99 -12.01 -0.90
CA GLY A 84 -5.36 -13.00 -1.76
C GLY A 84 -3.84 -12.93 -1.69
N SER A 85 -3.30 -11.71 -1.55
CA SER A 85 -1.87 -11.44 -1.36
C SER A 85 -1.70 -10.26 -0.43
N LEU A 86 -0.74 -10.35 0.47
CA LEU A 86 -0.45 -9.29 1.44
C LEU A 86 1.05 -9.05 1.50
N ALA A 87 1.47 -7.82 1.18
CA ALA A 87 2.83 -7.36 1.45
C ALA A 87 2.87 -6.81 2.87
N PRO A 88 3.58 -7.46 3.80
CA PRO A 88 3.60 -7.05 5.21
C PRO A 88 4.35 -5.74 5.41
N PRO A 89 4.18 -5.06 6.56
CA PRO A 89 4.86 -3.79 6.82
C PRO A 89 6.39 -3.92 6.91
N VAL A 90 6.89 -5.07 7.33
CA VAL A 90 8.32 -5.36 7.39
C VAL A 90 8.63 -6.53 6.46
N GLY A 91 9.60 -6.36 5.58
CA GLY A 91 9.97 -7.38 4.59
C GLY A 91 9.09 -7.41 3.34
N GLY A 92 8.13 -6.49 3.22
CA GLY A 92 7.26 -6.35 2.05
C GLY A 92 7.81 -5.37 1.02
N VAL A 93 7.28 -4.14 1.02
CA VAL A 93 7.65 -3.10 0.06
C VAL A 93 9.07 -2.57 0.25
N GLY A 94 9.58 -2.55 1.49
CA GLY A 94 10.90 -2.01 1.79
C GLY A 94 12.05 -2.59 0.94
N PRO A 95 12.21 -3.91 0.88
CA PRO A 95 13.24 -4.52 0.01
C PRO A 95 13.09 -4.15 -1.47
N MET A 96 11.87 -4.04 -1.97
CA MET A 96 11.62 -3.61 -3.34
C MET A 96 11.99 -2.14 -3.56
N THR A 97 11.76 -1.30 -2.57
CA THR A 97 12.17 0.11 -2.61
C THR A 97 13.68 0.21 -2.79
N ARG A 98 14.45 -0.57 -2.06
CA ARG A 98 15.92 -0.60 -2.18
C ARG A 98 16.36 -1.11 -3.55
N ALA A 99 15.76 -2.17 -4.03
CA ALA A 99 16.09 -2.74 -5.34
C ALA A 99 15.81 -1.73 -6.46
N MET A 100 14.66 -1.07 -6.42
CA MET A 100 14.29 -0.08 -7.43
C MET A 100 15.14 1.19 -7.34
N LEU A 101 15.54 1.59 -6.15
CA LEU A 101 16.45 2.72 -5.98
C LEU A 101 17.79 2.45 -6.69
N LEU A 102 18.36 1.27 -6.51
CA LEU A 102 19.59 0.87 -7.20
C LEU A 102 19.40 0.84 -8.71
N THR A 103 18.31 0.29 -9.19
CA THR A 103 17.97 0.28 -10.62
C THR A 103 17.88 1.70 -11.18
N ASN A 104 17.20 2.59 -10.48
CA ASN A 104 17.03 3.99 -10.90
C ASN A 104 18.37 4.74 -10.93
N ILE A 105 19.25 4.47 -9.98
CA ILE A 105 20.59 5.07 -9.95
C ILE A 105 21.40 4.63 -11.17
N VAL A 106 21.39 3.35 -11.49
CA VAL A 106 22.10 2.82 -12.65
C VAL A 106 21.55 3.40 -13.95
N GLU A 107 20.24 3.44 -14.11
CA GLU A 107 19.61 4.04 -15.30
C GLU A 107 19.95 5.52 -15.44
N ALA A 108 19.94 6.27 -14.34
CA ALA A 108 20.32 7.69 -14.36
C ALA A 108 21.78 7.87 -14.79
N ALA A 109 22.68 7.02 -14.30
CA ALA A 109 24.09 7.05 -14.71
C ALA A 109 24.28 6.72 -16.19
N GLU A 110 23.52 5.78 -16.72
CA GLU A 110 23.58 5.40 -18.14
C GLU A 110 23.07 6.51 -19.07
N ARG A 111 22.12 7.30 -18.61
CA ARG A 111 21.58 8.43 -19.39
C ARG A 111 22.50 9.64 -19.40
N GLY A 112 23.30 9.75 -18.38
CA GLY A 112 24.02 10.96 -18.13
C GLY A 112 25.40 11.05 -18.36
#